data_ceafff01df4c6fa080cadb38b4387504
#
_entry.id   ceafff01df4c6fa080cadb38b4387504
#
_cell.length_a   1.000
_cell.length_b   1.000
_cell.length_c   1.000
_cell.angle_alpha   90.00
_cell.angle_beta   90.00
_cell.angle_gamma   90.00
#
_symmetry.space_group_name_H-M   'P 1'
#
loop_
_entity.id
_entity.type
_entity.pdbx_description
1 polymer ?
#
loop_
_entity_poly.entity_id
_entity_poly.type
_entity_poly.pdbx_seq_one_letter_code
_entity_poly.pdbx_strand_id
1 'polypeptide(L)'
;MPKVYLTGAGPGDVELLTLKAVRVIQNADVLIYDRLVNPEILEMVKKDCDLIYVGKEDKKHTLPQDEINELIYQASLKYENVVRLKGGDPFVFGRGGEEALYLQERNIKFEIIPGISSAIAVPAYAGIPVTHRGITTSFRVVTGHENPKKKISQIEWETFLNDETIVFLMGYHNIELISKKLISLGKRKDYPCAVISKGTTKEQEVVVGTLEDIVEKSKNLPTPVMIVIGEVVTLRDRIRWFDWEKVYKILLN
;
A
#
# COMPACT_ATOMS: atom_id res chain seq x y z
N MET A 1 -9.00 5.46 -30.18
CA MET A 1 -9.69 4.36 -29.46
C MET A 1 -9.49 4.58 -27.98
N PRO A 2 -10.55 4.59 -27.18
CA PRO A 2 -10.45 4.80 -25.74
C PRO A 2 -9.49 3.79 -25.12
N LYS A 3 -8.71 4.21 -24.15
CA LYS A 3 -7.75 3.39 -23.44
C LYS A 3 -7.86 3.63 -21.93
N VAL A 4 -7.95 2.54 -21.19
CA VAL A 4 -7.96 2.57 -19.73
C VAL A 4 -6.54 2.29 -19.21
N TYR A 5 -6.08 3.12 -18.27
CA TYR A 5 -4.79 2.96 -17.61
C TYR A 5 -5.03 2.63 -16.14
N LEU A 6 -4.76 1.36 -15.76
CA LEU A 6 -4.77 0.95 -14.35
C LEU A 6 -3.41 1.31 -13.75
N THR A 7 -3.34 2.41 -13.03
CA THR A 7 -2.09 3.11 -12.73
C THR A 7 -1.82 3.10 -11.22
N GLY A 8 -0.59 2.74 -10.84
CA GLY A 8 -0.11 2.85 -9.47
C GLY A 8 0.26 4.29 -9.12
N ALA A 9 -0.27 4.79 -8.01
CA ALA A 9 0.00 6.10 -7.44
C ALA A 9 1.23 6.12 -6.52
N GLY A 10 1.89 4.99 -6.34
CA GLY A 10 2.97 4.89 -5.35
C GLY A 10 2.48 4.88 -3.91
N PRO A 11 3.41 4.90 -2.93
CA PRO A 11 3.13 4.64 -1.52
C PRO A 11 2.66 5.87 -0.73
N GLY A 12 2.73 7.07 -1.29
CA GLY A 12 2.37 8.32 -0.63
C GLY A 12 3.19 9.52 -1.09
N ASP A 13 4.52 9.40 -1.13
CA ASP A 13 5.39 10.42 -1.67
C ASP A 13 5.19 10.56 -3.19
N VAL A 14 4.89 11.76 -3.66
CA VAL A 14 4.62 12.04 -5.09
C VAL A 14 5.84 11.85 -5.98
N GLU A 15 7.04 12.02 -5.43
CA GLU A 15 8.29 11.80 -6.17
C GLU A 15 8.55 10.31 -6.48
N LEU A 16 7.78 9.41 -5.84
CA LEU A 16 7.81 7.98 -6.11
C LEU A 16 6.83 7.55 -7.23
N LEU A 17 6.21 8.49 -7.91
CA LEU A 17 5.48 8.20 -9.14
C LEU A 17 6.46 7.75 -10.24
N THR A 18 6.06 6.75 -11.02
CA THR A 18 6.82 6.42 -12.21
C THR A 18 6.63 7.51 -13.28
N LEU A 19 7.65 7.78 -14.08
CA LEU A 19 7.55 8.73 -15.21
C LEU A 19 6.38 8.42 -16.15
N LYS A 20 6.04 7.13 -16.29
CA LYS A 20 4.91 6.72 -17.11
C LYS A 20 3.58 7.06 -16.44
N ALA A 21 3.48 6.89 -15.12
CA ALA A 21 2.31 7.28 -14.34
C ALA A 21 2.05 8.80 -14.46
N VAL A 22 3.09 9.62 -14.25
CA VAL A 22 2.99 11.09 -14.41
C VAL A 22 2.45 11.45 -15.78
N ARG A 23 3.02 10.88 -16.85
CA ARG A 23 2.59 11.18 -18.23
C ARG A 23 1.13 10.84 -18.49
N VAL A 24 0.62 9.70 -18.01
CA VAL A 24 -0.79 9.34 -18.25
C VAL A 24 -1.74 10.14 -17.38
N ILE A 25 -1.35 10.49 -16.15
CA ILE A 25 -2.13 11.37 -15.26
C ILE A 25 -2.30 12.74 -15.89
N GLN A 26 -1.23 13.34 -16.43
CA GLN A 26 -1.27 14.65 -17.07
C GLN A 26 -2.12 14.69 -18.34
N ASN A 27 -2.32 13.56 -19.01
CA ASN A 27 -3.12 13.43 -20.22
C ASN A 27 -4.51 12.81 -19.99
N ALA A 28 -4.90 12.57 -18.76
CA ALA A 28 -6.19 11.97 -18.42
C ALA A 28 -7.36 12.88 -18.81
N ASP A 29 -8.40 12.30 -19.42
CA ASP A 29 -9.69 12.97 -19.63
C ASP A 29 -10.59 12.77 -18.41
N VAL A 30 -10.44 11.63 -17.74
CA VAL A 30 -11.06 11.33 -16.47
C VAL A 30 -10.08 10.55 -15.58
N LEU A 31 -10.04 10.90 -14.29
CA LEU A 31 -9.23 10.24 -13.29
C LEU A 31 -10.13 9.71 -12.17
N ILE A 32 -10.14 8.38 -12.02
CA ILE A 32 -10.94 7.65 -11.02
C ILE A 32 -9.99 7.23 -9.90
N TYR A 33 -10.19 7.68 -8.68
CA TYR A 33 -9.24 7.51 -7.57
C TYR A 33 -9.90 7.18 -6.23
N ASP A 34 -9.12 6.64 -5.31
CA ASP A 34 -9.54 6.29 -3.95
C ASP A 34 -8.77 7.05 -2.86
N ARG A 35 -9.13 6.80 -1.61
CA ARG A 35 -8.60 7.49 -0.42
C ARG A 35 -7.08 7.38 -0.21
N LEU A 36 -6.42 6.38 -0.79
CA LEU A 36 -4.98 6.16 -0.58
C LEU A 36 -4.11 6.95 -1.55
N VAL A 37 -4.71 7.64 -2.50
CA VAL A 37 -4.00 8.51 -3.44
C VAL A 37 -3.64 9.82 -2.73
N ASN A 38 -2.37 10.24 -2.85
CA ASN A 38 -1.95 11.55 -2.33
C ASN A 38 -2.67 12.67 -3.11
N PRO A 39 -3.36 13.61 -2.43
CA PRO A 39 -4.08 14.71 -3.08
C PRO A 39 -3.23 15.57 -4.02
N GLU A 40 -1.94 15.74 -3.75
CA GLU A 40 -1.02 16.50 -4.61
C GLU A 40 -0.94 15.93 -6.04
N ILE A 41 -1.21 14.63 -6.22
CA ILE A 41 -1.26 13.99 -7.55
C ILE A 41 -2.44 14.52 -8.37
N LEU A 42 -3.54 14.87 -7.71
CA LEU A 42 -4.74 15.40 -8.37
C LEU A 42 -4.51 16.79 -8.98
N GLU A 43 -3.49 17.50 -8.51
CA GLU A 43 -3.09 18.81 -9.06
C GLU A 43 -2.31 18.68 -10.38
N MET A 44 -1.83 17.47 -10.70
CA MET A 44 -1.05 17.21 -11.92
C MET A 44 -1.91 17.02 -13.16
N VAL A 45 -3.23 16.82 -13.03
CA VAL A 45 -4.11 16.60 -14.18
C VAL A 45 -4.35 17.89 -14.97
N LYS A 46 -4.73 17.76 -16.23
CA LYS A 46 -5.13 18.90 -17.03
C LYS A 46 -6.44 19.54 -16.49
N LYS A 47 -6.67 20.83 -16.79
CA LYS A 47 -7.77 21.62 -16.20
C LYS A 47 -9.18 21.09 -16.51
N ASP A 48 -9.35 20.41 -17.63
CA ASP A 48 -10.62 19.83 -18.11
C ASP A 48 -10.75 18.34 -17.78
N CYS A 49 -9.91 17.79 -16.93
CA CYS A 49 -10.00 16.41 -16.47
C CYS A 49 -11.14 16.25 -15.44
N ASP A 50 -12.03 15.30 -15.69
CA ASP A 50 -13.06 14.93 -14.70
C ASP A 50 -12.43 14.11 -13.58
N LEU A 51 -12.68 14.47 -12.31
CA LEU A 51 -12.20 13.75 -11.13
C LEU A 51 -13.35 12.95 -10.49
N ILE A 52 -13.20 11.62 -10.39
CA ILE A 52 -14.21 10.73 -9.80
C ILE A 52 -13.61 10.02 -8.59
N TYR A 53 -14.11 10.34 -7.40
CA TYR A 53 -13.73 9.68 -6.17
C TYR A 53 -14.56 8.43 -5.92
N VAL A 54 -13.90 7.27 -5.67
CA VAL A 54 -14.55 5.99 -5.40
C VAL A 54 -14.22 5.41 -4.03
N GLY A 55 -13.57 6.20 -3.17
CA GLY A 55 -13.23 5.81 -1.80
C GLY A 55 -14.42 5.90 -0.84
N LYS A 56 -14.18 5.58 0.43
CA LYS A 56 -15.15 5.76 1.52
C LYS A 56 -15.31 7.25 1.84
N GLU A 57 -16.50 7.79 1.71
CA GLU A 57 -16.90 9.03 2.40
C GLU A 57 -17.45 8.70 3.79
N ASP A 58 -17.19 9.58 4.78
CA ASP A 58 -17.81 9.48 6.11
C ASP A 58 -19.32 9.45 6.00
N LYS A 59 -19.95 8.29 6.27
CA LYS A 59 -21.41 8.01 6.23
C LYS A 59 -21.98 7.42 4.94
N LYS A 60 -21.22 7.18 3.86
CA LYS A 60 -21.69 6.41 2.69
C LYS A 60 -20.94 5.08 2.59
N HIS A 61 -21.63 4.04 2.13
CA HIS A 61 -21.01 2.74 1.84
C HIS A 61 -19.91 2.90 0.79
N THR A 62 -18.77 2.24 1.00
CA THR A 62 -17.76 2.09 -0.06
C THR A 62 -18.45 1.46 -1.26
N LEU A 63 -18.24 2.01 -2.46
CA LEU A 63 -18.72 1.38 -3.69
C LEU A 63 -18.21 -0.07 -3.75
N PRO A 64 -19.08 -1.06 -3.94
CA PRO A 64 -18.65 -2.43 -4.20
C PRO A 64 -17.71 -2.49 -5.39
N GLN A 65 -16.81 -3.47 -5.43
CA GLN A 65 -15.84 -3.57 -6.52
C GLN A 65 -16.53 -3.69 -7.90
N ASP A 66 -17.66 -4.39 -7.96
CA ASP A 66 -18.40 -4.55 -9.21
C ASP A 66 -18.93 -3.21 -9.73
N GLU A 67 -19.35 -2.31 -8.85
CA GLU A 67 -19.78 -0.96 -9.22
C GLU A 67 -18.58 -0.09 -9.66
N ILE A 68 -17.40 -0.27 -9.06
CA ILE A 68 -16.17 0.40 -9.51
C ILE A 68 -15.79 -0.11 -10.90
N ASN A 69 -15.83 -1.41 -11.12
CA ASN A 69 -15.55 -2.02 -12.42
C ASN A 69 -16.47 -1.48 -13.52
N GLU A 70 -17.77 -1.42 -13.22
CA GLU A 70 -18.78 -0.87 -14.14
C GLU A 70 -18.53 0.61 -14.41
N LEU A 71 -18.19 1.41 -13.38
CA LEU A 71 -17.89 2.82 -13.53
C LEU A 71 -16.67 3.05 -14.44
N ILE A 72 -15.60 2.25 -14.30
CA ILE A 72 -14.43 2.31 -15.19
C ILE A 72 -14.82 1.98 -16.63
N TYR A 73 -15.67 0.94 -16.83
CA TYR A 73 -16.18 0.56 -18.14
C TYR A 73 -17.00 1.69 -18.75
N GLN A 74 -17.96 2.25 -18.04
CA GLN A 74 -18.79 3.36 -18.52
C GLN A 74 -17.96 4.60 -18.85
N ALA A 75 -16.93 4.89 -18.05
CA ALA A 75 -15.97 5.96 -18.36
C ALA A 75 -15.24 5.69 -19.68
N SER A 76 -14.86 4.43 -19.97
CA SER A 76 -14.18 4.06 -21.21
C SER A 76 -15.02 4.23 -22.47
N LEU A 77 -16.35 4.27 -22.33
CA LEU A 77 -17.26 4.55 -23.45
C LEU A 77 -17.41 6.04 -23.76
N LYS A 78 -17.08 6.90 -22.77
CA LYS A 78 -17.30 8.34 -22.83
C LYS A 78 -15.99 9.13 -23.09
N TYR A 79 -14.85 8.65 -22.57
CA TYR A 79 -13.57 9.36 -22.58
C TYR A 79 -12.51 8.57 -23.37
N GLU A 80 -11.53 9.27 -23.94
CA GLU A 80 -10.43 8.63 -24.68
C GLU A 80 -9.33 8.09 -23.74
N ASN A 81 -8.97 8.86 -22.70
CA ASN A 81 -7.92 8.52 -21.75
C ASN A 81 -8.49 8.42 -20.34
N VAL A 82 -8.83 7.21 -19.93
CA VAL A 82 -9.36 6.91 -18.60
C VAL A 82 -8.22 6.44 -17.70
N VAL A 83 -7.97 7.13 -16.59
CA VAL A 83 -6.97 6.74 -15.61
C VAL A 83 -7.67 6.25 -14.33
N ARG A 84 -7.50 4.96 -13.99
CA ARG A 84 -7.82 4.42 -12.67
C ARG A 84 -6.57 4.48 -11.83
N LEU A 85 -6.51 5.41 -10.89
CA LEU A 85 -5.37 5.65 -10.01
C LEU A 85 -5.56 4.93 -8.67
N LYS A 86 -4.57 4.13 -8.25
CA LYS A 86 -4.63 3.21 -7.11
C LYS A 86 -3.40 3.39 -6.23
N GLY A 87 -3.58 3.53 -4.92
CA GLY A 87 -2.45 3.60 -3.98
C GLY A 87 -1.50 2.40 -4.12
N GLY A 88 -0.19 2.65 -4.07
CA GLY A 88 0.84 1.64 -4.30
C GLY A 88 0.90 1.14 -5.73
N ASP A 89 0.78 -0.17 -5.91
CA ASP A 89 0.77 -0.87 -7.20
C ASP A 89 -0.61 -1.51 -7.45
N PRO A 90 -1.17 -1.44 -8.68
CA PRO A 90 -2.50 -1.98 -8.99
C PRO A 90 -2.64 -3.48 -8.73
N PHE A 91 -1.56 -4.25 -8.86
CA PHE A 91 -1.56 -5.71 -8.76
C PHE A 91 -1.10 -6.24 -7.40
N VAL A 92 -0.65 -5.36 -6.49
CA VAL A 92 -0.26 -5.75 -5.13
C VAL A 92 -1.40 -5.40 -4.15
N PHE A 93 -2.30 -6.35 -3.90
CA PHE A 93 -3.51 -6.18 -3.07
C PHE A 93 -4.43 -5.02 -3.48
N GLY A 94 -4.25 -4.51 -4.71
CA GLY A 94 -5.01 -3.39 -5.27
C GLY A 94 -6.26 -3.79 -6.05
N ARG A 95 -6.56 -5.08 -6.22
CA ARG A 95 -7.68 -5.62 -7.03
C ARG A 95 -7.63 -5.21 -8.51
N GLY A 96 -6.50 -4.70 -9.00
CA GLY A 96 -6.33 -4.33 -10.40
C GLY A 96 -6.51 -5.48 -11.38
N GLY A 97 -6.26 -6.74 -10.92
CA GLY A 97 -6.55 -7.93 -11.71
C GLY A 97 -8.05 -8.13 -11.99
N GLU A 98 -8.91 -7.83 -11.02
CA GLU A 98 -10.37 -7.89 -11.18
C GLU A 98 -10.85 -6.82 -12.16
N GLU A 99 -10.34 -5.59 -12.04
CA GLU A 99 -10.61 -4.47 -12.97
C GLU A 99 -10.16 -4.82 -14.40
N ALA A 100 -8.96 -5.40 -14.55
CA ALA A 100 -8.42 -5.79 -15.85
C ALA A 100 -9.24 -6.91 -16.53
N LEU A 101 -9.64 -7.95 -15.77
CA LEU A 101 -10.49 -9.02 -16.28
C LEU A 101 -11.84 -8.49 -16.75
N TYR A 102 -12.45 -7.61 -15.96
CA TYR A 102 -13.74 -7.00 -16.28
C TYR A 102 -13.70 -6.21 -17.61
N LEU A 103 -12.62 -5.45 -17.84
CA LEU A 103 -12.40 -4.72 -19.08
C LEU A 103 -12.11 -5.65 -20.27
N GLN A 104 -11.30 -6.69 -20.05
CA GLN A 104 -10.96 -7.68 -21.08
C GLN A 104 -12.22 -8.40 -21.61
N GLU A 105 -13.11 -8.82 -20.73
CA GLU A 105 -14.38 -9.48 -21.08
C GLU A 105 -15.29 -8.59 -21.94
N ARG A 106 -15.09 -7.27 -21.88
CA ARG A 106 -15.85 -6.26 -22.66
C ARG A 106 -15.10 -5.71 -23.86
N ASN A 107 -13.96 -6.33 -24.20
CA ASN A 107 -13.09 -5.91 -25.31
C ASN A 107 -12.58 -4.46 -25.19
N ILE A 108 -12.44 -3.93 -23.97
CA ILE A 108 -11.87 -2.60 -23.71
C ILE A 108 -10.34 -2.71 -23.66
N LYS A 109 -9.66 -1.87 -24.42
CA LYS A 109 -8.19 -1.78 -24.37
C LYS A 109 -7.75 -1.16 -23.06
N PHE A 110 -6.84 -1.82 -22.36
CA PHE A 110 -6.23 -1.28 -21.13
C PHE A 110 -4.73 -1.49 -21.09
N GLU A 111 -4.09 -0.78 -20.19
CA GLU A 111 -2.67 -0.91 -19.89
C GLU A 111 -2.47 -0.85 -18.37
N ILE A 112 -1.64 -1.76 -17.84
CA ILE A 112 -1.21 -1.72 -16.46
C ILE A 112 0.04 -0.87 -16.35
N ILE A 113 0.01 0.14 -15.48
CA ILE A 113 1.18 0.96 -15.16
C ILE A 113 1.56 0.66 -13.71
N PRO A 114 2.64 -0.11 -13.50
CA PRO A 114 3.11 -0.42 -12.15
C PRO A 114 3.42 0.84 -11.34
N GLY A 115 3.19 0.76 -10.06
CA GLY A 115 3.62 1.74 -9.07
C GLY A 115 4.54 1.13 -8.04
N ILE A 116 5.24 1.96 -7.27
CA ILE A 116 6.05 1.46 -6.16
C ILE A 116 5.11 0.99 -5.05
N SER A 117 5.14 -0.31 -4.76
CA SER A 117 4.31 -0.87 -3.69
C SER A 117 4.76 -0.35 -2.32
N SER A 118 3.79 -0.02 -1.47
CA SER A 118 4.04 0.32 -0.07
C SER A 118 4.81 -0.79 0.66
N ALA A 119 4.65 -2.06 0.25
CA ALA A 119 5.33 -3.20 0.86
C ALA A 119 6.86 -3.11 0.83
N ILE A 120 7.43 -2.36 -0.11
CA ILE A 120 8.88 -2.14 -0.23
C ILE A 120 9.28 -0.70 0.10
N ALA A 121 8.51 0.28 -0.32
CA ALA A 121 8.87 1.69 -0.10
C ALA A 121 8.74 2.13 1.36
N VAL A 122 7.68 1.73 2.05
CA VAL A 122 7.44 2.13 3.44
C VAL A 122 8.51 1.58 4.39
N PRO A 123 8.91 0.29 4.33
CA PRO A 123 10.07 -0.19 5.10
C PRO A 123 11.36 0.55 4.74
N ALA A 124 11.62 0.85 3.47
CA ALA A 124 12.80 1.59 3.05
C ALA A 124 12.85 3.00 3.68
N TYR A 125 11.73 3.72 3.68
CA TYR A 125 11.60 5.02 4.34
C TYR A 125 11.70 4.93 5.87
N ALA A 126 11.36 3.78 6.43
CA ALA A 126 11.59 3.50 7.85
C ALA A 126 13.04 3.08 8.16
N GLY A 127 13.93 2.98 7.17
CA GLY A 127 15.30 2.48 7.36
C GLY A 127 15.33 0.97 7.68
N ILE A 128 14.38 0.20 7.13
CA ILE A 128 14.27 -1.24 7.32
C ILE A 128 14.32 -1.91 5.93
N PRO A 129 15.44 -2.53 5.54
CA PRO A 129 15.50 -3.25 4.28
C PRO A 129 14.68 -4.53 4.37
N VAL A 130 13.85 -4.83 3.37
CA VAL A 130 13.04 -6.08 3.38
C VAL A 130 13.89 -7.32 3.15
N THR A 131 15.10 -7.17 2.61
CA THR A 131 16.12 -8.24 2.49
C THR A 131 17.48 -7.69 2.87
N HIS A 132 18.34 -8.53 3.47
CA HIS A 132 19.72 -8.17 3.81
C HIS A 132 20.61 -9.41 3.82
N ARG A 133 21.77 -9.31 3.15
CA ARG A 133 22.75 -10.41 3.12
C ARG A 133 23.19 -10.76 4.54
N GLY A 134 23.11 -12.05 4.90
CA GLY A 134 23.48 -12.54 6.22
C GLY A 134 22.40 -12.42 7.29
N ILE A 135 21.22 -11.84 6.96
CA ILE A 135 20.08 -11.76 7.88
C ILE A 135 18.88 -12.50 7.29
N THR A 136 18.47 -12.15 6.08
CA THR A 136 17.34 -12.82 5.42
C THR A 136 17.50 -12.80 3.90
N THR A 137 17.14 -13.91 3.26
CA THR A 137 17.21 -14.09 1.81
C THR A 137 15.86 -13.96 1.10
N SER A 138 14.79 -13.84 1.89
CA SER A 138 13.41 -13.77 1.37
C SER A 138 12.58 -12.79 2.17
N PHE A 139 11.55 -12.25 1.54
CA PHE A 139 10.50 -11.54 2.24
C PHE A 139 9.15 -11.93 1.66
N ARG A 140 8.12 -11.86 2.50
CA ARG A 140 6.76 -12.18 2.14
C ARG A 140 5.84 -11.02 2.42
N VAL A 141 4.95 -10.71 1.47
CA VAL A 141 3.91 -9.69 1.63
C VAL A 141 2.58 -10.39 1.81
N VAL A 142 1.86 -10.04 2.88
CA VAL A 142 0.64 -10.72 3.30
C VAL A 142 -0.44 -9.68 3.60
N THR A 143 -1.69 -9.98 3.25
CA THR A 143 -2.82 -9.22 3.77
C THR A 143 -3.14 -9.66 5.20
N GLY A 144 -3.14 -8.73 6.15
CA GLY A 144 -3.58 -9.00 7.52
C GLY A 144 -5.10 -8.88 7.70
N HIS A 145 -5.83 -8.59 6.63
CA HIS A 145 -7.28 -8.50 6.64
C HIS A 145 -7.89 -9.75 5.99
N GLU A 146 -8.44 -10.61 6.82
CA GLU A 146 -9.27 -11.73 6.37
C GLU A 146 -10.75 -11.44 6.63
N ASN A 147 -11.62 -11.98 5.80
CA ASN A 147 -13.06 -11.87 6.01
C ASN A 147 -13.42 -12.63 7.30
N PRO A 148 -13.92 -11.95 8.36
CA PRO A 148 -14.23 -12.59 9.64
C PRO A 148 -15.33 -13.66 9.55
N LYS A 149 -16.05 -13.74 8.43
CA LYS A 149 -17.04 -14.79 8.18
C LYS A 149 -16.44 -16.09 7.63
N LYS A 150 -15.16 -16.09 7.23
CA LYS A 150 -14.49 -17.32 6.80
C LYS A 150 -14.15 -18.18 8.02
N LYS A 151 -14.59 -19.44 7.96
CA LYS A 151 -14.30 -20.43 9.04
C LYS A 151 -12.85 -20.90 9.06
N ILE A 152 -12.12 -20.74 7.96
CA ILE A 152 -10.73 -21.19 7.80
C ILE A 152 -9.92 -20.01 7.28
N SER A 153 -8.82 -19.68 7.98
CA SER A 153 -7.83 -18.72 7.50
C SER A 153 -7.22 -19.20 6.20
N GLN A 154 -7.03 -18.28 5.24
CA GLN A 154 -6.27 -18.55 4.02
C GLN A 154 -4.77 -18.26 4.22
N ILE A 155 -4.40 -17.72 5.38
CA ILE A 155 -3.01 -17.47 5.73
C ILE A 155 -2.43 -18.78 6.28
N GLU A 156 -1.38 -19.27 5.62
CA GLU A 156 -0.62 -20.44 6.06
C GLU A 156 0.37 -20.03 7.15
N TRP A 157 -0.15 -19.85 8.36
CA TRP A 157 0.58 -19.27 9.49
C TRP A 157 1.86 -20.02 9.86
N GLU A 158 1.88 -21.35 9.74
CA GLU A 158 3.03 -22.21 10.04
C GLU A 158 4.24 -21.88 9.16
N THR A 159 4.02 -21.35 7.97
CA THR A 159 5.09 -20.98 7.05
C THR A 159 5.86 -19.73 7.50
N PHE A 160 5.33 -18.95 8.44
CA PHE A 160 5.96 -17.73 8.96
C PHE A 160 6.99 -17.99 10.07
N LEU A 161 7.20 -19.24 10.45
CA LEU A 161 8.21 -19.60 11.44
C LEU A 161 9.65 -19.53 10.91
N ASN A 162 9.81 -19.51 9.59
CA ASN A 162 11.11 -19.34 8.95
C ASN A 162 11.66 -17.91 9.19
N ASP A 163 12.98 -17.77 9.07
CA ASP A 163 13.68 -16.49 9.24
C ASP A 163 13.59 -15.65 7.95
N GLU A 164 12.36 -15.27 7.59
CA GLU A 164 12.07 -14.34 6.50
C GLU A 164 11.50 -13.04 7.05
N THR A 165 11.58 -11.98 6.26
CA THR A 165 10.87 -10.74 6.58
C THR A 165 9.42 -10.86 6.16
N ILE A 166 8.49 -10.57 7.08
CA ILE A 166 7.06 -10.60 6.81
C ILE A 166 6.53 -9.16 6.86
N VAL A 167 5.88 -8.75 5.77
CA VAL A 167 5.23 -7.44 5.66
C VAL A 167 3.73 -7.64 5.60
N PHE A 168 3.02 -7.22 6.65
CA PHE A 168 1.56 -7.25 6.67
C PHE A 168 0.98 -5.91 6.20
N LEU A 169 0.23 -5.96 5.11
CA LEU A 169 -0.63 -4.87 4.67
C LEU A 169 -2.03 -5.05 5.26
N MET A 170 -2.72 -3.94 5.58
CA MET A 170 -4.09 -3.97 6.12
C MET A 170 -4.24 -4.79 7.42
N GLY A 171 -3.13 -5.04 8.14
CA GLY A 171 -3.10 -5.93 9.31
C GLY A 171 -3.24 -5.22 10.66
N TYR A 172 -3.26 -3.89 10.70
CA TYR A 172 -3.14 -3.16 11.97
C TYR A 172 -4.27 -3.45 12.96
N HIS A 173 -5.51 -3.55 12.51
CA HIS A 173 -6.63 -3.92 13.39
C HIS A 173 -6.52 -5.35 13.96
N ASN A 174 -5.72 -6.20 13.32
CA ASN A 174 -5.48 -7.58 13.71
C ASN A 174 -4.09 -7.81 14.32
N ILE A 175 -3.36 -6.74 14.67
CA ILE A 175 -1.96 -6.84 15.16
C ILE A 175 -1.84 -7.72 16.38
N GLU A 176 -2.80 -7.67 17.31
CA GLU A 176 -2.83 -8.50 18.50
C GLU A 176 -3.01 -9.98 18.14
N LEU A 177 -3.91 -10.29 17.21
CA LEU A 177 -4.12 -11.65 16.71
C LEU A 177 -2.87 -12.16 15.99
N ILE A 178 -2.26 -11.35 15.12
CA ILE A 178 -1.04 -11.68 14.37
C ILE A 178 0.08 -12.02 15.35
N SER A 179 0.33 -11.14 16.31
CA SER A 179 1.39 -11.34 17.33
C SER A 179 1.16 -12.59 18.16
N LYS A 180 -0.03 -12.77 18.73
CA LYS A 180 -0.39 -13.95 19.53
C LYS A 180 -0.30 -15.25 18.74
N LYS A 181 -0.74 -15.23 17.47
CA LYS A 181 -0.70 -16.41 16.61
C LYS A 181 0.73 -16.83 16.30
N LEU A 182 1.62 -15.90 15.92
CA LEU A 182 3.02 -16.21 15.67
C LEU A 182 3.73 -16.75 16.91
N ILE A 183 3.51 -16.15 18.09
CA ILE A 183 4.06 -16.63 19.35
C ILE A 183 3.53 -18.03 19.69
N SER A 184 2.23 -18.28 19.52
CA SER A 184 1.62 -19.59 19.82
C SER A 184 2.14 -20.71 18.93
N LEU A 185 2.62 -20.38 17.73
CA LEU A 185 3.23 -21.32 16.79
C LEU A 185 4.74 -21.54 17.04
N GLY A 186 5.34 -20.81 17.97
CA GLY A 186 6.73 -20.99 18.37
C GLY A 186 7.71 -19.88 17.94
N LYS A 187 7.22 -18.79 17.31
CA LYS A 187 8.09 -17.62 17.06
C LYS A 187 8.47 -17.00 18.42
N ARG A 188 9.73 -16.60 18.58
CA ARG A 188 10.22 -15.99 19.82
C ARG A 188 9.39 -14.74 20.16
N LYS A 189 9.11 -14.52 21.44
CA LYS A 189 8.38 -13.35 21.92
C LYS A 189 9.13 -12.04 21.65
N ASP A 190 10.46 -12.08 21.80
CA ASP A 190 11.39 -10.97 21.56
C ASP A 190 11.73 -10.76 20.07
N TYR A 191 11.02 -11.45 19.15
CA TYR A 191 11.29 -11.35 17.72
C TYR A 191 10.98 -9.93 17.22
N PRO A 192 11.91 -9.28 16.46
CA PRO A 192 11.81 -7.89 16.11
C PRO A 192 10.59 -7.58 15.22
N CYS A 193 9.91 -6.49 15.57
CA CYS A 193 8.73 -6.03 14.87
C CYS A 193 8.72 -4.49 14.77
N ALA A 194 8.27 -3.96 13.66
CA ALA A 194 8.02 -2.53 13.47
C ALA A 194 6.60 -2.29 12.96
N VAL A 195 6.00 -1.20 13.42
CA VAL A 195 4.72 -0.69 12.93
C VAL A 195 4.95 0.70 12.35
N ILE A 196 4.58 0.89 11.10
CA ILE A 196 4.84 2.12 10.36
C ILE A 196 3.50 2.71 9.93
N SER A 197 3.20 3.88 10.45
CA SER A 197 2.01 4.68 10.12
C SER A 197 2.35 5.71 9.07
N LYS A 198 1.43 5.97 8.13
CA LYS A 198 1.53 6.99 7.08
C LYS A 198 2.89 7.01 6.38
N GLY A 199 3.42 5.83 6.10
CA GLY A 199 4.76 5.68 5.53
C GLY A 199 4.95 6.47 4.25
N THR A 200 6.18 6.98 4.04
CA THR A 200 6.63 7.85 2.94
C THR A 200 6.02 9.26 2.93
N THR A 201 5.25 9.65 3.94
CA THR A 201 4.68 11.00 4.05
C THR A 201 5.34 11.80 5.17
N LYS A 202 5.07 13.10 5.24
CA LYS A 202 5.51 14.00 6.33
C LYS A 202 5.03 13.56 7.71
N GLU A 203 3.98 12.77 7.74
CA GLU A 203 3.34 12.29 8.97
C GLU A 203 3.76 10.85 9.31
N GLN A 204 4.86 10.37 8.69
CA GLN A 204 5.35 9.02 8.97
C GLN A 204 5.75 8.88 10.43
N GLU A 205 5.18 7.89 11.09
CA GLU A 205 5.57 7.45 12.44
C GLU A 205 6.05 6.01 12.39
N VAL A 206 7.14 5.70 13.11
CA VAL A 206 7.72 4.35 13.18
C VAL A 206 7.85 3.94 14.63
N VAL A 207 7.15 2.89 15.00
CA VAL A 207 7.25 2.25 16.32
C VAL A 207 7.98 0.92 16.17
N VAL A 208 9.06 0.73 16.95
CA VAL A 208 9.84 -0.50 16.98
C VAL A 208 9.63 -1.20 18.32
N GLY A 209 9.50 -2.51 18.27
CA GLY A 209 9.34 -3.38 19.42
C GLY A 209 9.59 -4.84 19.06
N THR A 210 8.95 -5.69 19.81
CA THR A 210 8.97 -7.13 19.65
C THR A 210 7.54 -7.66 19.49
N LEU A 211 7.38 -8.92 19.11
CA LEU A 211 6.05 -9.53 19.05
C LEU A 211 5.30 -9.44 20.40
N GLU A 212 6.02 -9.41 21.53
CA GLU A 212 5.41 -9.33 22.85
C GLU A 212 4.85 -7.95 23.20
N ASP A 213 5.55 -6.88 22.80
CA ASP A 213 5.25 -5.51 23.26
C ASP A 213 4.71 -4.57 22.16
N ILE A 214 4.81 -4.95 20.90
CA ILE A 214 4.47 -4.07 19.78
C ILE A 214 3.00 -3.62 19.78
N VAL A 215 2.09 -4.47 20.27
CA VAL A 215 0.66 -4.17 20.36
C VAL A 215 0.42 -2.96 21.25
N GLU A 216 1.05 -2.97 22.43
CA GLU A 216 0.91 -1.87 23.39
C GLU A 216 1.62 -0.61 22.91
N LYS A 217 2.84 -0.74 22.40
CA LYS A 217 3.64 0.38 21.91
C LYS A 217 3.02 1.11 20.73
N SER A 218 2.30 0.40 19.85
CA SER A 218 1.75 0.96 18.62
C SER A 218 0.27 1.34 18.70
N LYS A 219 -0.29 1.48 19.91
CA LYS A 219 -1.70 1.88 20.08
C LYS A 219 -1.99 3.25 19.45
N ASN A 220 -3.17 3.36 18.84
CA ASN A 220 -3.73 4.60 18.32
C ASN A 220 -2.95 5.27 17.16
N LEU A 221 -2.12 4.54 16.45
CA LEU A 221 -1.46 5.07 15.25
C LEU A 221 -2.49 5.38 14.14
N PRO A 222 -2.37 6.54 13.48
CA PRO A 222 -3.26 6.90 12.39
C PRO A 222 -3.02 6.00 11.16
N THR A 223 -4.09 5.60 10.50
CA THR A 223 -4.02 4.79 9.25
C THR A 223 -3.69 5.67 8.03
N PRO A 224 -3.06 5.10 6.98
CA PRO A 224 -2.70 3.68 6.78
C PRO A 224 -1.50 3.24 7.62
N VAL A 225 -1.51 1.97 8.01
CA VAL A 225 -0.46 1.37 8.86
C VAL A 225 0.01 0.04 8.27
N MET A 226 1.32 -0.18 8.34
CA MET A 226 2.00 -1.41 7.93
C MET A 226 2.71 -2.05 9.11
N ILE A 227 2.78 -3.39 9.14
CA ILE A 227 3.56 -4.14 10.13
C ILE A 227 4.69 -4.85 9.40
N VAL A 228 5.91 -4.73 9.91
CA VAL A 228 7.10 -5.45 9.43
C VAL A 228 7.63 -6.32 10.56
N ILE A 229 7.76 -7.62 10.32
CA ILE A 229 8.26 -8.59 11.30
C ILE A 229 9.50 -9.25 10.70
N GLY A 230 10.64 -9.17 11.38
CA GLY A 230 11.89 -9.75 10.88
C GLY A 230 13.12 -9.17 11.56
N GLU A 231 14.21 -9.94 11.57
CA GLU A 231 15.51 -9.50 12.12
C GLU A 231 16.05 -8.24 11.44
N VAL A 232 15.63 -7.95 10.21
CA VAL A 232 16.01 -6.72 9.48
C VAL A 232 15.55 -5.44 10.18
N VAL A 233 14.54 -5.52 11.06
CA VAL A 233 14.07 -4.38 11.86
C VAL A 233 15.18 -3.83 12.76
N THR A 234 16.10 -4.69 13.23
CA THR A 234 17.24 -4.30 14.07
C THR A 234 18.25 -3.38 13.35
N LEU A 235 18.23 -3.37 12.02
CA LEU A 235 19.10 -2.51 11.24
C LEU A 235 18.68 -1.04 11.26
N ARG A 236 17.41 -0.75 11.57
CA ARG A 236 16.86 0.61 11.51
C ARG A 236 17.73 1.63 12.27
N ASP A 237 18.16 1.34 13.47
CA ASP A 237 18.92 2.29 14.29
C ASP A 237 20.25 2.71 13.64
N ARG A 238 20.77 1.87 12.75
CA ARG A 238 22.06 2.10 12.06
C ARG A 238 21.91 2.75 10.70
N ILE A 239 20.74 2.59 10.03
CA ILE A 239 20.55 3.02 8.63
C ILE A 239 19.31 3.87 8.40
N ARG A 240 18.60 4.31 9.45
CA ARG A 240 17.50 5.28 9.29
C ARG A 240 18.04 6.58 8.70
N TRP A 241 17.36 7.06 7.67
CA TRP A 241 17.78 8.24 6.90
C TRP A 241 16.66 9.26 6.75
N PHE A 242 15.43 8.81 6.79
CA PHE A 242 14.24 9.62 6.57
C PHE A 242 13.85 10.29 7.90
N ASP A 243 14.14 11.56 7.99
CA ASP A 243 13.81 12.39 9.14
C ASP A 243 13.33 13.75 8.61
N TRP A 244 12.03 13.94 8.58
CA TRP A 244 11.38 15.12 8.00
C TRP A 244 11.88 16.42 8.61
N GLU A 245 12.16 16.46 9.90
CA GLU A 245 12.67 17.69 10.53
C GLU A 245 14.04 18.11 9.99
N LYS A 246 14.89 17.15 9.66
CA LYS A 246 16.20 17.41 9.05
C LYS A 246 16.12 17.76 7.59
N VAL A 247 15.30 17.04 6.82
CA VAL A 247 15.11 17.28 5.37
C VAL A 247 14.53 18.67 5.13
N TYR A 248 13.53 19.07 5.90
CA TYR A 248 12.93 20.41 5.78
C TYR A 248 13.90 21.53 6.10
N LYS A 249 14.81 21.36 7.08
CA LYS A 249 15.84 22.36 7.41
C LYS A 249 16.90 22.49 6.32
N ILE A 250 17.18 21.44 5.56
CA ILE A 250 18.15 21.46 4.46
C ILE A 250 17.54 22.14 3.21
N LEU A 251 16.26 21.99 2.97
CA LEU A 251 15.57 22.58 1.82
C LEU A 251 15.19 24.06 2.02
N LEU A 252 15.21 24.55 3.26
CA LEU A 252 14.88 25.94 3.61
C LEU A 252 16.13 26.82 3.84
N ASN A 253 17.33 26.28 3.75
CA ASN A 253 18.62 26.97 3.77
C ASN A 253 19.31 26.90 2.41
#